data_e12824311dca145fdadbfb695039945e
#
_entry.id   e12824311dca145fdadbfb695039945e
#
_cell.length_a   1.000
_cell.length_b   1.000
_cell.length_c   1.000
_cell.angle_alpha   90.00
_cell.angle_beta   90.00
_cell.angle_gamma   90.00
#
_symmetry.space_group_name_H-M   'P 1'
#
loop_
_entity.id
_entity.type
_entity.pdbx_description
1 polymer ?
#
loop_
_entity_poly.entity_id
_entity_poly.type
_entity_poly.pdbx_seq_one_letter_code
_entity_poly.pdbx_strand_id
1 'polypeptide(L)'
;MRKMFGRGLLLAAFAVAGLSAAQAQSDFPKRNITMIVPFAAGGPTDVVARIVSEHMSRTLGQSILIENVVGAGGTTGATRAARAHNDGYTLVMGHMGTHAAAVALYANLAYKPDVDFEPVGLAAGTPILILAKKDFPAKTLKEFVDYVKANNTTLNMAHAGVGSVSHTTCLLLSSILQVKPVSVPFQGTGPAMNALVGGQVDYMCDQIVNAVPQIQAGTIRAYAIGTPERSPVLPDVPTTTEAALPQYQASAWNAVFAPKGTPKEVTQKLADALDKALDDPAVRKRLLDLGSDIPGKDRRGPQALGTLVKTEIDKWTPIIKANM
;
A
#
# COMPACT_ATOMS: atom_id res chain seq x y z
N MET A 1 -2.71 -36.69 -81.41
CA MET A 1 -1.35 -36.88 -80.91
C MET A 1 -1.17 -36.06 -79.62
N ARG A 2 -0.91 -36.58 -78.72
CA ARG A 2 -0.48 -36.70 -77.34
C ARG A 2 -0.17 -35.39 -76.59
N LYS A 3 -0.93 -35.18 -75.56
CA LYS A 3 -0.54 -34.77 -74.19
C LYS A 3 0.13 -33.40 -73.94
N MET A 4 -0.65 -32.51 -73.42
CA MET A 4 -0.20 -31.53 -72.40
C MET A 4 -1.43 -31.01 -71.63
N PHE A 5 -1.85 -31.74 -70.61
CA PHE A 5 -2.74 -31.24 -69.55
C PHE A 5 -2.15 -31.77 -68.27
N GLY A 6 -1.81 -30.84 -67.34
CA GLY A 6 -1.50 -31.25 -65.99
C GLY A 6 -0.35 -30.50 -65.34
N ARG A 7 -0.48 -29.19 -65.13
CA ARG A 7 0.34 -28.43 -64.13
C ARG A 7 -0.36 -27.11 -63.85
N GLY A 8 -1.31 -27.14 -62.95
CA GLY A 8 -2.05 -25.89 -62.62
C GLY A 8 -2.98 -26.00 -61.40
N LEU A 9 -2.77 -26.94 -60.50
CA LEU A 9 -3.71 -27.13 -59.39
C LEU A 9 -3.03 -27.43 -58.01
N LEU A 10 -1.86 -26.84 -57.74
CA LEU A 10 -1.15 -27.08 -56.47
C LEU A 10 -0.62 -25.82 -55.79
N LEU A 11 -1.08 -24.62 -56.18
CA LEU A 11 -0.64 -23.34 -55.60
C LEU A 11 -1.72 -22.54 -54.85
N ALA A 12 -2.94 -23.05 -54.72
CA ALA A 12 -4.04 -22.35 -54.02
C ALA A 12 -4.36 -22.83 -52.60
N ALA A 13 -3.63 -23.82 -52.06
CA ALA A 13 -3.93 -24.42 -50.75
C ALA A 13 -3.06 -23.89 -49.57
N PHE A 14 -2.13 -22.99 -49.80
CA PHE A 14 -1.22 -22.46 -48.72
C PHE A 14 -1.52 -21.04 -48.24
N ALA A 15 -2.55 -20.38 -48.76
CA ALA A 15 -2.86 -18.98 -48.41
C ALA A 15 -3.97 -18.80 -47.35
N VAL A 16 -4.54 -19.87 -46.79
CA VAL A 16 -5.67 -19.75 -45.83
C VAL A 16 -5.27 -20.13 -44.38
N ALA A 17 -4.04 -20.61 -44.14
CA ALA A 17 -3.57 -21.00 -42.80
C ALA A 17 -2.93 -19.87 -41.98
N GLY A 18 -2.93 -18.63 -42.49
CA GLY A 18 -2.21 -17.48 -41.86
C GLY A 18 -3.06 -16.46 -41.11
N LEU A 19 -4.37 -16.65 -40.96
CA LEU A 19 -5.26 -15.60 -40.42
C LEU A 19 -6.02 -15.97 -39.15
N SER A 20 -5.63 -17.03 -38.42
CA SER A 20 -6.31 -17.41 -37.18
C SER A 20 -5.47 -17.15 -35.91
N ALA A 21 -4.44 -16.30 -35.97
CA ALA A 21 -3.70 -15.84 -34.81
C ALA A 21 -4.15 -14.42 -34.37
N ALA A 22 -5.39 -14.06 -34.63
CA ALA A 22 -5.95 -12.78 -34.22
C ALA A 22 -6.93 -12.99 -33.05
N GLN A 23 -6.54 -12.47 -31.90
CA GLN A 23 -7.42 -12.13 -30.76
C GLN A 23 -8.06 -13.33 -30.01
N ALA A 24 -7.26 -14.08 -29.29
CA ALA A 24 -7.70 -14.48 -27.97
C ALA A 24 -7.65 -13.23 -27.06
N GLN A 25 -8.60 -12.31 -27.23
CA GLN A 25 -8.89 -11.29 -26.25
C GLN A 25 -9.21 -12.07 -24.97
N SER A 26 -8.31 -12.04 -24.00
CA SER A 26 -8.46 -12.85 -22.79
C SER A 26 -9.81 -12.51 -22.17
N ASP A 27 -10.72 -13.49 -22.08
CA ASP A 27 -12.04 -13.35 -21.43
C ASP A 27 -11.89 -13.11 -19.89
N PHE A 28 -10.75 -12.60 -19.48
CA PHE A 28 -10.47 -12.21 -18.10
C PHE A 28 -11.28 -10.96 -17.73
N PRO A 29 -11.88 -10.94 -16.51
CA PRO A 29 -12.07 -12.05 -15.59
C PRO A 29 -13.41 -12.80 -15.85
N LYS A 30 -13.42 -14.14 -15.66
CA LYS A 30 -14.63 -14.99 -15.72
C LYS A 30 -15.13 -15.45 -14.33
N ARG A 31 -14.37 -15.15 -13.27
CA ARG A 31 -14.67 -15.53 -11.89
C ARG A 31 -14.19 -14.44 -10.93
N ASN A 32 -14.56 -14.55 -9.68
CA ASN A 32 -14.12 -13.62 -8.64
C ASN A 32 -12.58 -13.56 -8.56
N ILE A 33 -12.08 -12.35 -8.28
CA ILE A 33 -10.67 -12.07 -8.02
C ILE A 33 -10.49 -11.97 -6.52
N THR A 34 -9.37 -12.47 -5.98
CA THR A 34 -8.99 -12.29 -4.58
C THR A 34 -7.96 -11.16 -4.46
N MET A 35 -8.25 -10.18 -3.62
CA MET A 35 -7.30 -9.15 -3.21
C MET A 35 -6.78 -9.49 -1.82
N ILE A 36 -5.53 -9.96 -1.72
CA ILE A 36 -4.87 -10.16 -0.44
C ILE A 36 -4.53 -8.80 0.17
N VAL A 37 -4.99 -8.59 1.40
CA VAL A 37 -4.59 -7.48 2.26
C VAL A 37 -3.70 -8.07 3.36
N PRO A 38 -2.41 -7.69 3.44
CA PRO A 38 -1.44 -8.37 4.31
C PRO A 38 -1.52 -7.96 5.80
N PHE A 39 -2.65 -7.41 6.24
CA PHE A 39 -2.92 -6.92 7.60
C PHE A 39 -4.35 -7.21 8.03
N ALA A 40 -4.61 -7.10 9.35
CA ALA A 40 -5.95 -7.22 9.90
C ALA A 40 -6.90 -6.18 9.29
N ALA A 41 -8.19 -6.55 9.23
CA ALA A 41 -9.25 -5.68 8.74
C ALA A 41 -9.33 -4.37 9.56
N GLY A 42 -9.83 -3.31 8.93
CA GLY A 42 -10.05 -2.00 9.53
C GLY A 42 -8.82 -1.10 9.59
N GLY A 43 -7.63 -1.56 9.17
CA GLY A 43 -6.47 -0.69 9.00
C GLY A 43 -6.45 0.02 7.63
N PRO A 44 -5.52 0.98 7.41
CA PRO A 44 -5.49 1.82 6.21
C PRO A 44 -5.43 1.03 4.91
N THR A 45 -4.60 0.00 4.85
CA THR A 45 -4.46 -0.86 3.66
C THR A 45 -5.76 -1.59 3.33
N ASP A 46 -6.49 -2.07 4.33
CA ASP A 46 -7.79 -2.74 4.17
C ASP A 46 -8.86 -1.74 3.69
N VAL A 47 -8.90 -0.56 4.28
CA VAL A 47 -9.86 0.49 3.91
C VAL A 47 -9.65 0.94 2.47
N VAL A 48 -8.41 1.25 2.08
CA VAL A 48 -8.09 1.63 0.68
C VAL A 48 -8.42 0.50 -0.27
N ALA A 49 -8.04 -0.75 0.06
CA ALA A 49 -8.33 -1.93 -0.76
C ALA A 49 -9.84 -2.09 -1.02
N ARG A 50 -10.68 -1.97 0.03
CA ARG A 50 -12.15 -2.08 -0.10
C ARG A 50 -12.74 -0.97 -0.97
N ILE A 51 -12.28 0.27 -0.77
CA ILE A 51 -12.80 1.42 -1.54
C ILE A 51 -12.52 1.25 -3.03
N VAL A 52 -11.28 0.91 -3.43
CA VAL A 52 -10.95 0.78 -4.85
C VAL A 52 -11.52 -0.52 -5.46
N SER A 53 -11.50 -1.63 -4.71
CA SER A 53 -12.00 -2.93 -5.18
C SER A 53 -13.50 -2.94 -5.47
N GLU A 54 -14.29 -2.18 -4.71
CA GLU A 54 -15.73 -2.03 -4.96
C GLU A 54 -16.00 -1.45 -6.36
N HIS A 55 -15.29 -0.40 -6.75
CA HIS A 55 -15.44 0.20 -8.07
C HIS A 55 -14.82 -0.68 -9.17
N MET A 56 -13.60 -1.20 -8.93
CA MET A 56 -12.95 -2.10 -9.88
C MET A 56 -13.81 -3.32 -10.20
N SER A 57 -14.55 -3.87 -9.20
CA SER A 57 -15.48 -4.98 -9.39
C SER A 57 -16.58 -4.64 -10.41
N ARG A 58 -17.16 -3.44 -10.32
CA ARG A 58 -18.15 -2.97 -11.29
C ARG A 58 -17.57 -2.83 -12.69
N THR A 59 -16.37 -2.28 -12.80
CA THR A 59 -15.67 -2.08 -14.08
C THR A 59 -15.29 -3.40 -14.73
N LEU A 60 -14.87 -4.39 -13.96
CA LEU A 60 -14.42 -5.70 -14.43
C LEU A 60 -15.58 -6.70 -14.65
N GLY A 61 -16.76 -6.41 -14.09
CA GLY A 61 -17.92 -7.32 -14.14
C GLY A 61 -17.78 -8.57 -13.27
N GLN A 62 -16.78 -8.61 -12.36
CA GLN A 62 -16.53 -9.70 -11.42
C GLN A 62 -16.14 -9.14 -10.05
N SER A 63 -16.57 -9.80 -8.98
CA SER A 63 -16.27 -9.34 -7.63
C SER A 63 -14.79 -9.48 -7.29
N ILE A 64 -14.23 -8.45 -6.65
CA ILE A 64 -12.93 -8.51 -6.00
C ILE A 64 -13.16 -8.74 -4.49
N LEU A 65 -12.83 -9.94 -4.02
CA LEU A 65 -13.00 -10.36 -2.64
C LEU A 65 -11.75 -10.02 -1.82
N ILE A 66 -11.92 -9.32 -0.71
CA ILE A 66 -10.82 -8.98 0.19
C ILE A 66 -10.54 -10.16 1.11
N GLU A 67 -9.28 -10.59 1.15
CA GLU A 67 -8.77 -11.61 2.07
C GLU A 67 -7.66 -11.03 2.95
N ASN A 68 -7.89 -10.92 4.26
CA ASN A 68 -6.88 -10.42 5.20
C ASN A 68 -5.93 -11.57 5.62
N VAL A 69 -4.67 -11.51 5.16
CA VAL A 69 -3.63 -12.52 5.44
C VAL A 69 -2.53 -11.90 6.29
N VAL A 70 -2.68 -11.99 7.60
CA VAL A 70 -1.82 -11.31 8.57
C VAL A 70 -0.52 -12.07 8.87
N GLY A 71 0.47 -11.37 9.38
CA GLY A 71 1.71 -11.95 9.94
C GLY A 71 2.98 -11.26 9.45
N ALA A 72 4.00 -11.28 10.31
CA ALA A 72 5.36 -10.80 10.06
C ALA A 72 5.41 -9.43 9.34
N GLY A 73 4.69 -8.43 9.88
CA GLY A 73 4.65 -7.08 9.30
C GLY A 73 4.10 -7.02 7.86
N GLY A 74 3.26 -7.99 7.48
CA GLY A 74 2.64 -8.10 6.16
C GLY A 74 3.41 -9.00 5.17
N THR A 75 4.61 -9.47 5.52
CA THR A 75 5.40 -10.29 4.59
C THR A 75 4.78 -11.67 4.34
N THR A 76 3.98 -12.21 5.29
CA THR A 76 3.22 -13.45 5.10
C THR A 76 2.23 -13.33 3.94
N GLY A 77 1.39 -12.30 3.95
CA GLY A 77 0.41 -12.06 2.88
C GLY A 77 1.08 -11.76 1.54
N ALA A 78 2.13 -10.94 1.54
CA ALA A 78 2.90 -10.62 0.34
C ALA A 78 3.57 -11.87 -0.26
N THR A 79 4.17 -12.75 0.59
CA THR A 79 4.75 -14.02 0.15
C THR A 79 3.70 -14.94 -0.48
N ARG A 80 2.52 -15.03 0.12
CA ARG A 80 1.43 -15.83 -0.43
C ARG A 80 0.99 -15.31 -1.80
N ALA A 81 0.89 -13.99 -1.96
CA ALA A 81 0.58 -13.38 -3.24
C ALA A 81 1.67 -13.64 -4.30
N ALA A 82 2.95 -13.46 -3.94
CA ALA A 82 4.07 -13.71 -4.86
C ALA A 82 4.11 -15.15 -5.40
N ARG A 83 3.61 -16.12 -4.61
CA ARG A 83 3.56 -17.54 -4.97
C ARG A 83 2.24 -17.99 -5.58
N ALA A 84 1.28 -17.10 -5.73
CA ALA A 84 0.00 -17.43 -6.34
C ALA A 84 0.13 -17.63 -7.86
N HIS A 85 -0.88 -18.25 -8.50
CA HIS A 85 -0.93 -18.38 -9.95
C HIS A 85 -0.92 -17.00 -10.61
N ASN A 86 -0.16 -16.86 -11.67
CA ASN A 86 0.01 -15.63 -12.44
C ASN A 86 -1.09 -15.42 -13.50
N ASP A 87 -2.33 -15.73 -13.15
CA ASP A 87 -3.50 -15.65 -14.02
C ASP A 87 -4.37 -14.40 -13.81
N GLY A 88 -3.93 -13.51 -12.88
CA GLY A 88 -4.64 -12.27 -12.55
C GLY A 88 -5.76 -12.41 -11.51
N TYR A 89 -6.07 -13.63 -11.03
CA TYR A 89 -7.14 -13.85 -10.06
C TYR A 89 -6.70 -13.75 -8.60
N THR A 90 -5.40 -13.57 -8.35
CA THR A 90 -4.87 -13.22 -7.03
C THR A 90 -4.07 -11.93 -7.15
N LEU A 91 -4.47 -10.92 -6.39
CA LEU A 91 -3.80 -9.64 -6.29
C LEU A 91 -3.36 -9.39 -4.85
N VAL A 92 -2.48 -8.44 -4.63
CA VAL A 92 -2.14 -7.97 -3.29
C VAL A 92 -2.20 -6.44 -3.23
N MET A 93 -2.77 -5.91 -2.15
CA MET A 93 -2.63 -4.51 -1.78
C MET A 93 -1.32 -4.37 -1.00
N GLY A 94 -0.25 -4.03 -1.71
CA GLY A 94 1.04 -3.74 -1.13
C GLY A 94 1.17 -2.28 -0.71
N HIS A 95 2.22 -1.98 0.03
CA HIS A 95 2.54 -0.62 0.47
C HIS A 95 4.06 -0.46 0.72
N MET A 96 4.49 0.75 1.06
CA MET A 96 5.89 1.09 1.37
C MET A 96 6.56 0.04 2.29
N GLY A 97 5.88 -0.44 3.34
CA GLY A 97 6.44 -1.43 4.26
C GLY A 97 6.74 -2.76 3.60
N THR A 98 5.76 -3.38 2.94
CA THR A 98 5.90 -4.71 2.30
C THR A 98 6.70 -4.68 1.00
N HIS A 99 6.63 -3.59 0.23
CA HIS A 99 7.24 -3.49 -1.11
C HIS A 99 8.47 -2.58 -1.19
N ALA A 100 8.94 -2.05 -0.04
CA ALA A 100 10.20 -1.32 0.03
C ALA A 100 10.97 -1.62 1.34
N ALA A 101 10.45 -1.23 2.51
CA ALA A 101 11.16 -1.33 3.80
C ALA A 101 11.52 -2.77 4.19
N ALA A 102 10.69 -3.75 3.85
CA ALA A 102 10.91 -5.16 4.16
C ALA A 102 12.26 -5.68 3.64
N VAL A 103 12.75 -5.18 2.51
CA VAL A 103 14.04 -5.56 1.91
C VAL A 103 15.22 -5.32 2.87
N ALA A 104 15.16 -4.23 3.64
CA ALA A 104 16.21 -3.90 4.59
C ALA A 104 16.04 -4.57 5.96
N LEU A 105 14.79 -4.86 6.35
CA LEU A 105 14.45 -5.36 7.68
C LEU A 105 14.53 -6.88 7.83
N TYR A 106 14.31 -7.62 6.75
CA TYR A 106 14.28 -9.08 6.77
C TYR A 106 15.47 -9.66 6.00
N ALA A 107 16.45 -10.22 6.70
CA ALA A 107 17.62 -10.85 6.07
C ALA A 107 17.25 -11.98 5.11
N ASN A 108 16.15 -12.71 5.39
CA ASN A 108 15.65 -13.82 4.59
C ASN A 108 14.21 -13.54 4.11
N LEU A 109 14.01 -12.39 3.44
CA LEU A 109 12.71 -12.05 2.85
C LEU A 109 12.35 -13.09 1.77
N ALA A 110 11.17 -13.69 1.89
CA ALA A 110 10.75 -14.81 1.02
C ALA A 110 10.27 -14.37 -0.38
N TYR A 111 10.37 -13.09 -0.71
CA TYR A 111 10.06 -12.49 -2.01
C TYR A 111 10.95 -11.26 -2.25
N LYS A 112 11.08 -10.88 -3.52
CA LYS A 112 11.75 -9.67 -3.96
C LYS A 112 10.70 -8.72 -4.54
N PRO A 113 10.42 -7.56 -3.89
CA PRO A 113 9.30 -6.70 -4.28
C PRO A 113 9.34 -6.18 -5.72
N ASP A 114 10.55 -5.92 -6.24
CA ASP A 114 10.80 -5.41 -7.59
C ASP A 114 10.95 -6.50 -8.67
N VAL A 115 10.93 -7.79 -8.27
CA VAL A 115 11.15 -8.93 -9.15
C VAL A 115 9.96 -9.89 -9.19
N ASP A 116 9.36 -10.19 -8.04
CA ASP A 116 8.38 -11.28 -7.89
C ASP A 116 6.92 -10.81 -8.09
N PHE A 117 6.74 -9.54 -8.46
CA PHE A 117 5.43 -8.97 -8.74
C PHE A 117 5.38 -8.24 -10.09
N GLU A 118 4.20 -8.21 -10.69
CA GLU A 118 3.84 -7.29 -11.75
C GLU A 118 3.10 -6.10 -11.09
N PRO A 119 3.60 -4.87 -11.22
CA PRO A 119 2.90 -3.70 -10.74
C PRO A 119 1.61 -3.48 -11.55
N VAL A 120 0.52 -3.19 -10.86
CA VAL A 120 -0.77 -2.81 -11.50
C VAL A 120 -0.95 -1.31 -11.41
N GLY A 121 -0.88 -0.73 -10.23
CA GLY A 121 -0.97 0.72 -10.10
C GLY A 121 -1.01 1.21 -8.65
N LEU A 122 -0.60 2.46 -8.47
CA LEU A 122 -0.71 3.18 -7.21
C LEU A 122 -2.18 3.49 -6.92
N ALA A 123 -2.66 3.13 -5.72
CA ALA A 123 -4.05 3.32 -5.32
C ALA A 123 -4.26 4.61 -4.50
N ALA A 124 -3.38 4.90 -3.55
CA ALA A 124 -3.46 6.10 -2.73
C ALA A 124 -2.10 6.44 -2.11
N GLY A 125 -1.83 7.73 -1.96
CA GLY A 125 -0.87 8.26 -1.00
C GLY A 125 -1.53 8.40 0.37
N THR A 126 -0.80 8.14 1.43
CA THR A 126 -1.32 8.19 2.80
C THR A 126 -0.31 8.85 3.73
N PRO A 127 -0.48 10.15 4.01
CA PRO A 127 0.33 10.88 4.98
C PRO A 127 0.41 10.17 6.34
N ILE A 128 1.54 10.33 7.04
CA ILE A 128 1.76 9.75 8.36
C ILE A 128 1.54 10.82 9.43
N LEU A 129 0.86 10.41 10.50
CA LEU A 129 0.61 11.22 11.70
C LEU A 129 1.38 10.66 12.90
N ILE A 130 1.85 11.54 13.78
CA ILE A 130 2.31 11.21 15.12
C ILE A 130 1.11 11.30 16.06
N LEU A 131 0.71 10.16 16.62
CA LEU A 131 -0.51 9.97 17.40
C LEU A 131 -0.21 9.50 18.80
N ALA A 132 -1.03 9.91 19.78
CA ALA A 132 -1.01 9.35 21.11
C ALA A 132 -2.41 9.15 21.68
N LYS A 133 -2.52 8.37 22.76
CA LYS A 133 -3.75 8.21 23.51
C LYS A 133 -4.29 9.55 24.00
N LYS A 134 -5.62 9.64 24.20
CA LYS A 134 -6.32 10.87 24.58
C LYS A 134 -5.68 11.59 25.77
N ASP A 135 -5.34 10.84 26.81
CA ASP A 135 -4.84 11.37 28.07
C ASP A 135 -3.31 11.43 28.14
N PHE A 136 -2.63 11.39 27.00
CA PHE A 136 -1.18 11.54 26.95
C PHE A 136 -0.77 12.89 27.53
N PRO A 137 0.27 12.95 28.44
CA PRO A 137 0.60 14.15 29.21
C PRO A 137 1.42 15.17 28.41
N ALA A 138 1.02 15.46 27.16
CA ALA A 138 1.58 16.48 26.29
C ALA A 138 0.46 17.10 25.46
N LYS A 139 0.53 18.40 25.19
CA LYS A 139 -0.45 19.13 24.37
C LYS A 139 0.10 19.51 22.99
N THR A 140 1.40 19.65 22.88
CA THR A 140 2.11 20.07 21.66
C THR A 140 3.12 19.00 21.24
N LEU A 141 3.58 19.04 19.97
CA LEU A 141 4.64 18.12 19.52
C LEU A 141 5.93 18.32 20.34
N LYS A 142 6.27 19.55 20.69
CA LYS A 142 7.44 19.80 21.53
C LYS A 142 7.33 19.09 22.88
N GLU A 143 6.21 19.27 23.60
CA GLU A 143 5.95 18.59 24.87
C GLU A 143 5.95 17.07 24.72
N PHE A 144 5.38 16.54 23.60
CA PHE A 144 5.43 15.11 23.28
C PHE A 144 6.88 14.63 23.15
N VAL A 145 7.71 15.34 22.39
CA VAL A 145 9.13 15.01 22.21
C VAL A 145 9.86 15.02 23.56
N ASP A 146 9.68 16.07 24.36
CA ASP A 146 10.31 16.18 25.66
C ASP A 146 9.89 15.04 26.60
N TYR A 147 8.59 14.70 26.63
CA TYR A 147 8.05 13.62 27.43
C TYR A 147 8.55 12.23 26.97
N VAL A 148 8.57 11.98 25.66
CA VAL A 148 9.07 10.72 25.08
C VAL A 148 10.56 10.54 25.41
N LYS A 149 11.36 11.59 25.33
CA LYS A 149 12.79 11.55 25.70
C LYS A 149 13.00 11.22 27.18
N ALA A 150 12.20 11.83 28.06
CA ALA A 150 12.30 11.61 29.51
C ALA A 150 11.83 10.21 29.94
N ASN A 151 10.91 9.57 29.19
CA ASN A 151 10.24 8.31 29.57
C ASN A 151 10.45 7.19 28.55
N ASN A 152 11.48 7.27 27.70
CA ASN A 152 11.59 6.46 26.49
C ASN A 152 11.60 4.94 26.71
N THR A 153 12.07 4.45 27.86
CA THR A 153 12.15 3.01 28.17
C THR A 153 10.87 2.43 28.78
N THR A 154 9.88 3.27 29.08
CA THR A 154 8.62 2.86 29.72
C THR A 154 7.39 3.06 28.82
N LEU A 155 7.51 3.89 27.77
CA LEU A 155 6.41 4.17 26.87
C LEU A 155 6.23 3.04 25.85
N ASN A 156 4.98 2.63 25.67
CA ASN A 156 4.57 1.59 24.73
C ASN A 156 4.24 2.20 23.37
N MET A 157 5.08 1.93 22.38
CA MET A 157 4.89 2.34 20.99
C MET A 157 4.22 1.23 20.18
N ALA A 158 2.99 1.46 19.74
CA ALA A 158 2.23 0.47 18.96
C ALA A 158 2.57 0.52 17.47
N HIS A 159 2.56 -0.66 16.83
CA HIS A 159 2.73 -0.80 15.38
C HIS A 159 2.13 -2.10 14.84
N ALA A 160 2.00 -2.22 13.51
CA ALA A 160 1.39 -3.37 12.82
C ALA A 160 2.38 -4.53 12.51
N GLY A 161 3.36 -4.72 13.39
CA GLY A 161 4.44 -5.70 13.21
C GLY A 161 5.70 -5.08 12.58
N VAL A 162 6.85 -5.74 12.79
CA VAL A 162 8.15 -5.32 12.25
C VAL A 162 8.06 -5.21 10.73
N GLY A 163 8.56 -4.11 10.15
CA GLY A 163 8.51 -3.87 8.70
C GLY A 163 7.20 -3.24 8.18
N SER A 164 6.16 -3.14 9.00
CA SER A 164 4.96 -2.38 8.63
C SER A 164 5.26 -0.88 8.48
N VAL A 165 4.36 -0.15 7.81
CA VAL A 165 4.47 1.33 7.68
C VAL A 165 4.59 1.98 9.06
N SER A 166 3.69 1.64 9.99
CA SER A 166 3.69 2.21 11.34
C SER A 166 4.98 1.90 12.13
N HIS A 167 5.56 0.70 11.98
CA HIS A 167 6.84 0.37 12.57
C HIS A 167 7.97 1.24 11.97
N THR A 168 8.08 1.24 10.64
CA THR A 168 9.16 1.92 9.92
C THR A 168 9.16 3.44 10.19
N THR A 169 7.98 4.05 10.20
CA THR A 169 7.84 5.49 10.42
C THR A 169 8.02 5.87 11.89
N CYS A 170 7.61 5.03 12.84
CA CYS A 170 7.96 5.23 14.25
C CYS A 170 9.44 4.93 14.55
N LEU A 171 10.08 4.00 13.81
CA LEU A 171 11.53 3.79 13.91
C LEU A 171 12.29 5.04 13.44
N LEU A 172 11.86 5.68 12.35
CA LEU A 172 12.39 6.97 11.90
C LEU A 172 12.24 8.04 13.00
N LEU A 173 11.05 8.16 13.62
CA LEU A 173 10.82 9.09 14.71
C LEU A 173 11.76 8.80 15.89
N SER A 174 11.86 7.56 16.31
CA SER A 174 12.72 7.13 17.42
C SER A 174 14.19 7.44 17.17
N SER A 175 14.64 7.26 15.93
CA SER A 175 15.99 7.61 15.50
C SER A 175 16.25 9.11 15.58
N ILE A 176 15.36 9.93 15.06
CA ILE A 176 15.47 11.40 15.10
C ILE A 176 15.52 11.89 16.57
N LEU A 177 14.70 11.29 17.42
CA LEU A 177 14.62 11.65 18.84
C LEU A 177 15.72 11.01 19.72
N GLN A 178 16.46 10.02 19.17
CA GLN A 178 17.45 9.20 19.89
C GLN A 178 16.86 8.48 21.11
N VAL A 179 15.70 7.82 20.92
CA VAL A 179 14.95 7.10 21.95
C VAL A 179 14.73 5.64 21.57
N LYS A 180 14.49 4.78 22.58
CA LYS A 180 14.20 3.35 22.39
C LYS A 180 12.96 2.96 23.21
N PRO A 181 11.75 3.25 22.73
CA PRO A 181 10.51 2.90 23.41
C PRO A 181 10.27 1.39 23.41
N VAL A 182 9.35 0.94 24.27
CA VAL A 182 8.87 -0.44 24.24
C VAL A 182 8.04 -0.65 22.96
N SER A 183 8.50 -1.53 22.10
CA SER A 183 7.83 -1.85 20.82
C SER A 183 6.72 -2.87 21.03
N VAL A 184 5.47 -2.52 20.71
CA VAL A 184 4.28 -3.36 20.91
C VAL A 184 3.66 -3.72 19.54
N PRO A 185 3.89 -4.94 19.02
CA PRO A 185 3.39 -5.35 17.72
C PRO A 185 1.94 -5.83 17.77
N PHE A 186 1.17 -5.46 16.73
CA PHE A 186 -0.18 -5.93 16.45
C PHE A 186 -0.24 -6.57 15.04
N GLN A 187 -1.35 -7.24 14.72
CA GLN A 187 -1.58 -7.86 13.40
C GLN A 187 -1.99 -6.84 12.31
N GLY A 188 -2.05 -5.55 12.65
CA GLY A 188 -2.44 -4.43 11.79
C GLY A 188 -2.64 -3.17 12.61
N THR A 189 -2.70 -2.01 11.96
CA THR A 189 -2.93 -0.74 12.68
C THR A 189 -4.38 -0.54 13.11
N GLY A 190 -5.35 -1.28 12.59
CA GLY A 190 -6.71 -1.31 13.13
C GLY A 190 -6.73 -1.75 14.60
N PRO A 191 -6.28 -2.97 14.93
CA PRO A 191 -6.11 -3.42 16.32
C PRO A 191 -5.20 -2.53 17.17
N ALA A 192 -4.10 -2.00 16.59
CA ALA A 192 -3.21 -1.08 17.30
C ALA A 192 -3.91 0.24 17.68
N MET A 193 -4.73 0.79 16.77
CA MET A 193 -5.55 1.98 17.02
C MET A 193 -6.58 1.74 18.13
N ASN A 194 -7.23 0.58 18.14
CA ASN A 194 -8.14 0.21 19.22
C ASN A 194 -7.43 0.17 20.59
N ALA A 195 -6.21 -0.37 20.63
CA ALA A 195 -5.39 -0.37 21.84
C ALA A 195 -4.96 1.05 22.25
N LEU A 196 -4.70 1.95 21.29
CA LEU A 196 -4.39 3.36 21.56
C LEU A 196 -5.59 4.10 22.14
N VAL A 197 -6.77 3.94 21.53
CA VAL A 197 -8.05 4.51 22.01
C VAL A 197 -8.38 3.99 23.41
N GLY A 198 -8.13 2.71 23.66
CA GLY A 198 -8.31 2.07 24.98
C GLY A 198 -7.24 2.40 26.02
N GLY A 199 -6.22 3.20 25.68
CA GLY A 199 -5.13 3.59 26.60
C GLY A 199 -4.16 2.46 26.94
N GLN A 200 -4.20 1.32 26.25
CA GLN A 200 -3.32 0.17 26.47
C GLN A 200 -1.89 0.40 25.94
N VAL A 201 -1.74 1.29 25.00
CA VAL A 201 -0.46 1.76 24.46
C VAL A 201 -0.43 3.29 24.47
N ASP A 202 0.76 3.87 24.37
CA ASP A 202 0.94 5.30 24.63
C ASP A 202 0.90 6.13 23.34
N TYR A 203 1.56 5.67 22.28
CA TYR A 203 1.61 6.39 21.00
C TYR A 203 1.87 5.44 19.82
N MET A 204 1.67 5.95 18.63
CA MET A 204 1.98 5.29 17.36
C MET A 204 2.18 6.31 16.22
N CYS A 205 2.82 5.86 15.14
CA CYS A 205 2.85 6.58 13.87
C CYS A 205 1.94 5.81 12.91
N ASP A 206 0.92 6.47 12.36
CA ASP A 206 -0.02 5.77 11.49
C ASP A 206 -0.46 6.62 10.31
N GLN A 207 -0.97 5.93 9.32
CA GLN A 207 -1.52 6.54 8.12
C GLN A 207 -2.81 7.30 8.45
N ILE A 208 -2.98 8.46 7.86
CA ILE A 208 -4.10 9.38 8.09
C ILE A 208 -5.47 8.71 7.95
N VAL A 209 -5.63 7.78 7.02
CA VAL A 209 -6.89 7.04 6.74
C VAL A 209 -7.46 6.37 7.99
N ASN A 210 -6.61 5.82 8.85
CA ASN A 210 -7.02 5.17 10.10
C ASN A 210 -7.23 6.17 11.24
N ALA A 211 -6.57 7.32 11.16
CA ALA A 211 -6.52 8.30 12.25
C ALA A 211 -7.66 9.34 12.18
N VAL A 212 -8.07 9.76 10.98
CA VAL A 212 -9.09 10.83 10.80
C VAL A 212 -10.35 10.60 11.63
N PRO A 213 -11.01 9.42 11.58
CA PRO A 213 -12.24 9.21 12.36
C PRO A 213 -12.01 9.34 13.88
N GLN A 214 -10.86 8.89 14.37
CA GLN A 214 -10.53 8.91 15.79
C GLN A 214 -10.16 10.32 16.29
N ILE A 215 -9.45 11.09 15.46
CA ILE A 215 -9.10 12.47 15.75
C ILE A 215 -10.37 13.33 15.78
N GLN A 216 -11.25 13.19 14.80
CA GLN A 216 -12.52 13.92 14.73
C GLN A 216 -13.47 13.55 15.88
N ALA A 217 -13.45 12.30 16.33
CA ALA A 217 -14.19 11.85 17.50
C ALA A 217 -13.54 12.27 18.84
N GLY A 218 -12.33 12.85 18.82
CA GLY A 218 -11.59 13.25 20.03
C GLY A 218 -11.18 12.08 20.93
N THR A 219 -11.02 10.87 20.36
CA THR A 219 -10.64 9.65 21.11
C THR A 219 -9.14 9.46 21.21
N ILE A 220 -8.36 10.14 20.36
CA ILE A 220 -6.90 10.19 20.36
C ILE A 220 -6.39 11.62 20.14
N ARG A 221 -5.10 11.84 20.32
CA ARG A 221 -4.40 13.08 19.97
C ARG A 221 -3.55 12.90 18.71
N ALA A 222 -3.55 13.90 17.84
CA ALA A 222 -2.60 14.06 16.76
C ALA A 222 -1.68 15.25 17.07
N TYR A 223 -0.37 15.06 16.97
CA TYR A 223 0.61 16.09 17.25
C TYR A 223 1.12 16.79 16.00
N ALA A 224 1.34 16.02 14.94
CA ALA A 224 1.77 16.57 13.65
C ALA A 224 1.57 15.57 12.52
N ILE A 225 1.54 16.08 11.29
CA ILE A 225 1.54 15.33 10.05
C ILE A 225 2.92 15.44 9.37
N GLY A 226 3.42 14.32 8.84
CA GLY A 226 4.75 14.21 8.22
C GLY A 226 4.84 14.67 6.78
N THR A 227 3.94 15.53 6.31
CA THR A 227 3.92 16.10 4.96
C THR A 227 4.33 17.57 4.98
N PRO A 228 4.77 18.13 3.82
CA PRO A 228 5.11 19.56 3.72
C PRO A 228 3.94 20.49 4.01
N GLU A 229 2.71 20.05 3.73
CA GLU A 229 1.48 20.81 3.90
C GLU A 229 0.53 20.10 4.87
N ARG A 230 -0.33 20.86 5.54
CA ARG A 230 -1.40 20.32 6.40
C ARG A 230 -2.44 19.59 5.56
N SER A 231 -3.06 18.57 6.14
CA SER A 231 -4.19 17.91 5.51
C SER A 231 -5.45 18.79 5.57
N PRO A 232 -6.18 18.97 4.45
CA PRO A 232 -7.45 19.72 4.45
C PRO A 232 -8.52 19.15 5.39
N VAL A 233 -8.48 17.84 5.67
CA VAL A 233 -9.44 17.17 6.58
C VAL A 233 -9.05 17.30 8.06
N LEU A 234 -7.81 17.73 8.35
CA LEU A 234 -7.27 17.96 9.69
C LEU A 234 -6.52 19.31 9.75
N PRO A 235 -7.18 20.44 9.47
CA PRO A 235 -6.51 21.73 9.32
C PRO A 235 -5.82 22.22 10.59
N ASP A 236 -6.27 21.76 11.76
CA ASP A 236 -5.70 22.12 13.06
C ASP A 236 -4.45 21.30 13.42
N VAL A 237 -4.16 20.20 12.71
CA VAL A 237 -2.95 19.40 12.93
C VAL A 237 -1.79 20.01 12.15
N PRO A 238 -0.75 20.53 12.83
CA PRO A 238 0.37 21.17 12.17
C PRO A 238 1.21 20.15 11.42
N THR A 239 1.99 20.61 10.44
CA THR A 239 3.06 19.81 9.86
C THR A 239 4.20 19.63 10.88
N THR A 240 5.01 18.60 10.70
CA THR A 240 6.20 18.40 11.54
C THR A 240 7.20 19.54 11.40
N THR A 241 7.25 20.21 10.23
CA THR A 241 8.07 21.41 10.01
C THR A 241 7.55 22.60 10.83
N GLU A 242 6.25 22.89 10.80
CA GLU A 242 5.62 23.95 11.62
C GLU A 242 5.80 23.68 13.12
N ALA A 243 5.82 22.42 13.51
CA ALA A 243 5.96 21.97 14.90
C ALA A 243 7.43 21.74 15.33
N ALA A 244 8.39 22.31 14.62
CA ALA A 244 9.83 22.27 14.91
C ALA A 244 10.51 20.90 14.87
N LEU A 245 9.97 19.95 14.06
CA LEU A 245 10.57 18.65 13.78
C LEU A 245 10.69 18.41 12.25
N PRO A 246 11.36 19.29 11.47
CA PRO A 246 11.39 19.21 10.02
C PRO A 246 12.09 17.95 9.48
N GLN A 247 12.90 17.26 10.29
CA GLN A 247 13.58 16.03 9.90
C GLN A 247 12.61 14.85 9.76
N TYR A 248 11.45 14.88 10.42
CA TYR A 248 10.44 13.85 10.29
C TYR A 248 9.54 14.13 9.10
N GLN A 249 9.91 13.61 7.93
CA GLN A 249 9.09 13.65 6.72
C GLN A 249 8.70 12.22 6.35
N ALA A 250 7.42 11.90 6.47
CA ALA A 250 6.91 10.56 6.29
C ALA A 250 5.54 10.57 5.59
N SER A 251 5.48 9.89 4.48
CA SER A 251 4.25 9.55 3.77
C SER A 251 4.36 8.12 3.29
N ALA A 252 3.28 7.40 3.32
CA ALA A 252 3.19 6.05 2.77
C ALA A 252 2.36 6.04 1.49
N TRP A 253 2.35 4.91 0.82
CA TRP A 253 1.55 4.64 -0.35
C TRP A 253 0.97 3.23 -0.27
N ASN A 254 -0.19 3.03 -0.90
CA ASN A 254 -0.85 1.74 -1.09
C ASN A 254 -1.01 1.50 -2.59
N ALA A 255 -0.72 0.30 -3.05
CA ALA A 255 -0.71 -0.03 -4.47
C ALA A 255 -1.13 -1.48 -4.73
N VAL A 256 -1.68 -1.72 -5.90
CA VAL A 256 -2.10 -3.06 -6.35
C VAL A 256 -0.99 -3.71 -7.14
N PHE A 257 -0.71 -4.98 -6.80
CA PHE A 257 0.25 -5.81 -7.50
C PHE A 257 -0.37 -7.17 -7.84
N ALA A 258 0.12 -7.79 -8.91
CA ALA A 258 -0.17 -9.16 -9.30
C ALA A 258 1.10 -10.04 -9.18
N PRO A 259 1.00 -11.38 -9.14
CA PRO A 259 2.15 -12.27 -9.19
C PRO A 259 2.99 -12.06 -10.46
N LYS A 260 4.31 -12.29 -10.35
CA LYS A 260 5.23 -12.22 -11.50
C LYS A 260 4.80 -13.12 -12.65
N GLY A 261 4.87 -12.58 -13.87
CA GLY A 261 4.47 -13.29 -15.09
C GLY A 261 2.97 -13.26 -15.39
N THR A 262 2.18 -12.49 -14.64
CA THR A 262 0.78 -12.19 -15.03
C THR A 262 0.77 -11.53 -16.41
N PRO A 263 -0.04 -12.02 -17.38
CA PRO A 263 -0.05 -11.51 -18.76
C PRO A 263 -0.27 -10.00 -18.81
N LYS A 264 0.41 -9.34 -19.76
CA LYS A 264 0.35 -7.87 -19.88
C LYS A 264 -1.07 -7.34 -20.13
N GLU A 265 -1.86 -8.05 -20.91
CA GLU A 265 -3.26 -7.70 -21.19
C GLU A 265 -4.12 -7.78 -19.92
N VAL A 266 -3.81 -8.72 -19.01
CA VAL A 266 -4.49 -8.85 -17.71
C VAL A 266 -4.08 -7.73 -16.77
N THR A 267 -2.78 -7.47 -16.63
CA THR A 267 -2.28 -6.37 -15.78
C THR A 267 -2.75 -5.01 -16.28
N GLN A 268 -2.82 -4.79 -17.61
CA GLN A 268 -3.35 -3.56 -18.17
C GLN A 268 -4.85 -3.41 -17.88
N LYS A 269 -5.65 -4.46 -18.04
CA LYS A 269 -7.09 -4.43 -17.73
C LYS A 269 -7.35 -4.12 -16.24
N LEU A 270 -6.53 -4.66 -15.35
CA LEU A 270 -6.58 -4.34 -13.92
C LEU A 270 -6.17 -2.89 -13.64
N ALA A 271 -5.12 -2.41 -14.31
CA ALA A 271 -4.65 -1.02 -14.18
C ALA A 271 -5.71 -0.02 -14.69
N ASP A 272 -6.35 -0.31 -15.83
CA ASP A 272 -7.43 0.52 -16.37
C ASP A 272 -8.65 0.55 -15.42
N ALA A 273 -8.96 -0.58 -14.78
CA ALA A 273 -10.05 -0.64 -13.80
C ALA A 273 -9.72 0.17 -12.54
N LEU A 274 -8.47 0.15 -12.08
CA LEU A 274 -8.00 0.98 -10.98
C LEU A 274 -7.99 2.46 -11.36
N ASP A 275 -7.52 2.81 -12.55
CA ASP A 275 -7.50 4.19 -13.04
C ASP A 275 -8.91 4.79 -13.10
N LYS A 276 -9.90 4.02 -13.61
CA LYS A 276 -11.32 4.41 -13.59
C LYS A 276 -11.85 4.57 -12.16
N ALA A 277 -11.45 3.71 -11.24
CA ALA A 277 -11.82 3.84 -9.83
C ALA A 277 -11.29 5.15 -9.22
N LEU A 278 -10.05 5.52 -9.53
CA LEU A 278 -9.43 6.76 -9.05
C LEU A 278 -9.98 8.04 -9.70
N ASP A 279 -10.69 7.92 -10.82
CA ASP A 279 -11.41 9.03 -11.45
C ASP A 279 -12.88 9.13 -10.99
N ASP A 280 -13.44 8.06 -10.43
CA ASP A 280 -14.83 8.05 -9.96
C ASP A 280 -15.05 9.04 -8.81
N PRO A 281 -16.04 9.96 -8.90
CA PRO A 281 -16.25 10.98 -7.87
C PRO A 281 -16.54 10.42 -6.48
N ALA A 282 -17.24 9.28 -6.37
CA ALA A 282 -17.58 8.69 -5.08
C ALA A 282 -16.35 8.02 -4.43
N VAL A 283 -15.51 7.33 -5.21
CA VAL A 283 -14.23 6.77 -4.75
C VAL A 283 -13.31 7.90 -4.30
N ARG A 284 -13.17 8.96 -5.13
CA ARG A 284 -12.37 10.14 -4.81
C ARG A 284 -12.82 10.78 -3.51
N LYS A 285 -14.12 11.03 -3.38
CA LYS A 285 -14.67 11.63 -2.17
C LYS A 285 -14.33 10.80 -0.92
N ARG A 286 -14.55 9.48 -0.97
CA ARG A 286 -14.26 8.57 0.16
C ARG A 286 -12.78 8.59 0.56
N LEU A 287 -11.86 8.57 -0.40
CA LEU A 287 -10.42 8.61 -0.14
C LEU A 287 -10.00 9.97 0.43
N LEU A 288 -10.48 11.08 -0.17
CA LEU A 288 -10.15 12.44 0.27
C LEU A 288 -10.73 12.77 1.64
N ASP A 289 -11.96 12.33 1.95
CA ASP A 289 -12.57 12.50 3.29
C ASP A 289 -11.76 11.80 4.39
N LEU A 290 -11.00 10.77 4.04
CA LEU A 290 -10.08 10.06 4.93
C LEU A 290 -8.64 10.64 4.89
N GLY A 291 -8.43 11.74 4.17
CA GLY A 291 -7.14 12.43 4.07
C GLY A 291 -6.12 11.76 3.15
N SER A 292 -6.52 10.77 2.34
CA SER A 292 -5.64 10.18 1.34
C SER A 292 -5.35 11.14 0.20
N ASP A 293 -4.15 11.03 -0.37
CA ASP A 293 -3.79 11.66 -1.63
C ASP A 293 -4.14 10.75 -2.81
N ILE A 294 -4.83 11.29 -3.81
CA ILE A 294 -5.11 10.55 -5.03
C ILE A 294 -3.97 10.80 -6.03
N PRO A 295 -3.28 9.76 -6.51
CA PRO A 295 -2.16 9.93 -7.43
C PRO A 295 -2.58 10.65 -8.70
N GLY A 296 -1.77 11.62 -9.15
CA GLY A 296 -1.93 12.25 -10.46
C GLY A 296 -1.77 11.22 -11.59
N LYS A 297 -2.27 11.55 -12.78
CA LYS A 297 -2.23 10.63 -13.95
C LYS A 297 -0.82 10.17 -14.31
N ASP A 298 0.17 11.02 -14.11
CA ASP A 298 1.60 10.75 -14.32
C ASP A 298 2.20 9.70 -13.38
N ARG A 299 1.56 9.48 -12.23
CA ARG A 299 1.98 8.50 -11.21
C ARG A 299 1.14 7.23 -11.19
N ARG A 300 0.20 7.07 -12.12
CA ARG A 300 -0.68 5.89 -12.21
C ARG A 300 -0.10 4.84 -13.16
N GLY A 301 -0.61 3.63 -13.04
CA GLY A 301 -0.31 2.50 -13.91
C GLY A 301 0.99 1.75 -13.60
N PRO A 302 1.27 0.69 -14.35
CA PRO A 302 2.32 -0.28 -14.04
C PRO A 302 3.73 0.31 -14.04
N GLN A 303 4.07 1.12 -15.04
CA GLN A 303 5.42 1.67 -15.19
C GLN A 303 5.77 2.65 -14.05
N ALA A 304 4.85 3.55 -13.72
CA ALA A 304 5.04 4.52 -12.64
C ALA A 304 5.21 3.80 -11.29
N LEU A 305 4.38 2.78 -11.02
CA LEU A 305 4.50 2.00 -9.80
C LEU A 305 5.80 1.20 -9.74
N GLY A 306 6.24 0.57 -10.84
CA GLY A 306 7.51 -0.15 -10.89
C GLY A 306 8.71 0.75 -10.59
N THR A 307 8.69 2.00 -11.09
CA THR A 307 9.70 3.02 -10.77
C THR A 307 9.64 3.43 -9.30
N LEU A 308 8.43 3.67 -8.76
CA LEU A 308 8.23 4.03 -7.36
C LEU A 308 8.82 2.98 -6.41
N VAL A 309 8.54 1.69 -6.65
CA VAL A 309 9.04 0.59 -5.80
C VAL A 309 10.57 0.62 -5.71
N LYS A 310 11.27 0.75 -6.84
CA LYS A 310 12.74 0.80 -6.86
C LYS A 310 13.27 2.02 -6.11
N THR A 311 12.72 3.20 -6.39
CA THR A 311 13.12 4.45 -5.72
C THR A 311 12.89 4.36 -4.20
N GLU A 312 11.78 3.77 -3.77
CA GLU A 312 11.48 3.62 -2.35
C GLU A 312 12.38 2.57 -1.66
N ILE A 313 12.75 1.48 -2.34
CA ILE A 313 13.76 0.53 -1.83
C ILE A 313 15.10 1.24 -1.61
N ASP A 314 15.56 2.01 -2.60
CA ASP A 314 16.82 2.75 -2.53
C ASP A 314 16.81 3.81 -1.41
N LYS A 315 15.66 4.48 -1.22
CA LYS A 315 15.48 5.50 -0.17
C LYS A 315 15.47 4.88 1.24
N TRP A 316 14.64 3.83 1.45
CA TRP A 316 14.43 3.29 2.79
C TRP A 316 15.53 2.37 3.28
N THR A 317 16.26 1.70 2.37
CA THR A 317 17.33 0.77 2.75
C THR A 317 18.41 1.41 3.61
N PRO A 318 19.03 2.55 3.23
CA PRO A 318 20.04 3.18 4.08
C PRO A 318 19.47 3.74 5.39
N ILE A 319 18.26 4.31 5.35
CA ILE A 319 17.59 4.86 6.55
C ILE A 319 17.38 3.74 7.59
N ILE A 320 16.87 2.60 7.16
CA ILE A 320 16.58 1.47 8.07
C ILE A 320 17.88 0.88 8.60
N LYS A 321 18.88 0.61 7.74
CA LYS A 321 20.17 0.05 8.16
C LYS A 321 20.93 0.92 9.15
N ALA A 322 20.80 2.23 9.06
CA ALA A 322 21.41 3.17 10.01
C ALA A 322 20.73 3.17 11.39
N ASN A 323 19.54 2.55 11.52
CA ASN A 323 18.70 2.59 12.72
C ASN A 323 18.40 1.19 13.29
N MET A 324 19.05 0.15 12.79
CA MET A 324 19.03 -1.21 13.35
C MET A 324 20.20 -1.41 14.29
#